data_c40a248d8bf789bbc718fbcc8edf12e8
#
_entry.id   c40a248d8bf789bbc718fbcc8edf12e8
#
_cell.length_a   1.000
_cell.length_b   1.000
_cell.length_c   1.000
_cell.angle_alpha   90.00
_cell.angle_beta   90.00
_cell.angle_gamma   90.00
#
_symmetry.space_group_name_H-M   'P 1'
#
loop_
_entity.id
_entity.type
_entity.pdbx_description
1 polymer ?
#
loop_
_entity_poly.entity_id
_entity_poly.type
_entity_poly.pdbx_seq_one_letter_code
_entity_poly.pdbx_strand_id
1 'polypeptide(L)'
;PGTGSARVDTGEPFLDHMLVTLARYAGLDLDVQARGDLRHHLIEDVGIVVGAAVAALAPATAVRYGDRTIPMDDALVHVSIDVGGRPYYEGPLPSGLYDHWMRSFADHARATLHVRVIRGRDRHHVVEAAFKALGLALRDALAESGAVFSTKGSASVRVEP
;
A
#
# COMPACT_ATOMS: atom_id res chain seq x y z
N PRO A 1 5.52 -8.56 -11.51
CA PRO A 1 6.74 -8.29 -10.74
C PRO A 1 7.65 -7.33 -11.51
N GLY A 2 8.22 -6.36 -10.79
CA GLY A 2 9.18 -5.40 -11.28
C GLY A 2 10.56 -5.63 -10.69
N THR A 3 11.45 -4.64 -10.88
CA THR A 3 12.81 -4.64 -10.34
C THR A 3 12.93 -3.84 -9.03
N GLY A 4 11.86 -3.15 -8.62
CA GLY A 4 11.85 -2.20 -7.52
C GLY A 4 12.45 -0.85 -7.92
N SER A 5 12.43 -0.52 -9.21
CA SER A 5 12.87 0.77 -9.73
C SER A 5 11.77 1.82 -9.54
N ALA A 6 12.16 3.03 -9.15
CA ALA A 6 11.19 4.10 -8.97
C ALA A 6 11.71 5.43 -9.53
N ARG A 7 10.82 6.12 -10.25
CA ARG A 7 10.97 7.50 -10.65
C ARG A 7 9.79 8.27 -10.07
N VAL A 8 10.05 9.13 -9.11
CA VAL A 8 8.99 9.84 -8.37
C VAL A 8 9.32 11.32 -8.31
N ASP A 9 8.35 12.14 -8.68
CA ASP A 9 8.40 13.60 -8.58
C ASP A 9 7.00 14.12 -8.24
N THR A 10 6.73 14.30 -6.95
CA THR A 10 5.47 14.88 -6.47
C THR A 10 5.62 16.31 -5.98
N GLY A 11 6.85 16.78 -5.79
CA GLY A 11 7.14 18.06 -5.15
C GLY A 11 7.08 18.00 -3.61
N GLU A 12 6.77 16.83 -3.02
CA GLU A 12 6.79 16.56 -1.58
C GLU A 12 7.91 15.56 -1.27
N PRO A 13 9.11 16.01 -0.84
CA PRO A 13 10.29 15.13 -0.73
C PRO A 13 10.10 13.91 0.15
N PHE A 14 9.31 14.03 1.23
CA PHE A 14 9.07 12.90 2.10
C PHE A 14 8.11 11.88 1.46
N LEU A 15 7.11 12.33 0.70
CA LEU A 15 6.25 11.43 -0.08
C LEU A 15 7.05 10.72 -1.16
N ASP A 16 7.91 11.44 -1.88
CA ASP A 16 8.80 10.85 -2.89
C ASP A 16 9.65 9.73 -2.30
N HIS A 17 10.26 9.99 -1.12
CA HIS A 17 11.03 8.99 -0.39
C HIS A 17 10.17 7.78 0.02
N MET A 18 8.95 7.98 0.50
CA MET A 18 8.04 6.89 0.87
C MET A 18 7.63 6.04 -0.33
N LEU A 19 7.36 6.65 -1.48
CA LEU A 19 7.00 5.92 -2.70
C LEU A 19 8.18 5.13 -3.29
N VAL A 20 9.38 5.70 -3.28
CA VAL A 20 10.62 4.98 -3.64
C VAL A 20 10.84 3.78 -2.72
N THR A 21 10.63 3.98 -1.42
CA THR A 21 10.70 2.91 -0.42
C THR A 21 9.66 1.82 -0.71
N LEU A 22 8.41 2.20 -0.91
CA LEU A 22 7.33 1.25 -1.23
C LEU A 22 7.67 0.41 -2.47
N ALA A 23 8.04 1.06 -3.57
CA ALA A 23 8.39 0.39 -4.82
C ALA A 23 9.53 -0.61 -4.63
N ARG A 24 10.59 -0.19 -3.94
CA ARG A 24 11.77 -1.02 -3.67
C ARG A 24 11.43 -2.28 -2.89
N TYR A 25 10.67 -2.14 -1.79
CA TYR A 25 10.32 -3.25 -0.92
C TYR A 25 9.24 -4.15 -1.50
N ALA A 26 8.32 -3.58 -2.29
CA ALA A 26 7.30 -4.36 -3.00
C ALA A 26 7.86 -5.09 -4.25
N GLY A 27 9.04 -4.69 -4.75
CA GLY A 27 9.56 -5.21 -6.02
C GLY A 27 8.72 -4.77 -7.22
N LEU A 28 8.09 -3.59 -7.14
CA LEU A 28 7.29 -2.99 -8.21
C LEU A 28 8.07 -1.85 -8.87
N ASP A 29 7.92 -1.70 -10.18
CA ASP A 29 8.43 -0.53 -10.88
C ASP A 29 7.38 0.58 -10.82
N LEU A 30 7.79 1.80 -10.43
CA LEU A 30 6.90 2.91 -10.18
C LEU A 30 7.38 4.17 -10.91
N ASP A 31 6.51 4.77 -11.72
CA ASP A 31 6.73 6.08 -12.33
C ASP A 31 5.56 6.99 -11.95
N VAL A 32 5.83 8.00 -11.12
CA VAL A 32 4.81 8.92 -10.57
C VAL A 32 5.24 10.34 -10.77
N GLN A 33 4.39 11.12 -11.43
CA GLN A 33 4.45 12.57 -11.46
C GLN A 33 3.14 13.12 -10.94
N ALA A 34 3.19 13.98 -9.93
CA ALA A 34 1.99 14.59 -9.35
C ALA A 34 2.24 16.06 -9.01
N ARG A 35 1.21 16.87 -9.17
CA ARG A 35 1.14 18.26 -8.72
C ARG A 35 -0.25 18.51 -8.18
N GLY A 36 -0.37 19.22 -7.09
CA GLY A 36 -1.64 19.54 -6.45
C GLY A 36 -1.64 20.98 -5.92
N ASP A 37 -2.81 21.47 -5.62
CA ASP A 37 -3.03 22.80 -5.05
C ASP A 37 -2.70 22.82 -3.55
N LEU A 38 -3.08 21.76 -2.84
CA LEU A 38 -2.85 21.59 -1.41
C LEU A 38 -2.06 20.30 -1.13
N ARG A 39 -1.15 20.39 -0.19
CA ARG A 39 -0.34 19.26 0.25
C ARG A 39 -1.19 18.03 0.65
N HIS A 40 -2.30 18.28 1.34
CA HIS A 40 -3.21 17.22 1.77
C HIS A 40 -3.84 16.50 0.57
N HIS A 41 -4.39 17.26 -0.40
CA HIS A 41 -5.00 16.70 -1.61
C HIS A 41 -3.97 15.90 -2.42
N LEU A 42 -2.78 16.46 -2.62
CA LEU A 42 -1.72 15.80 -3.36
C LEU A 42 -1.37 14.42 -2.76
N ILE A 43 -1.19 14.37 -1.44
CA ILE A 43 -0.82 13.12 -0.75
C ILE A 43 -1.97 12.10 -0.86
N GLU A 44 -3.21 12.53 -0.68
CA GLU A 44 -4.39 11.70 -0.83
C GLU A 44 -4.55 11.15 -2.26
N ASP A 45 -4.49 12.03 -3.27
CA ASP A 45 -4.64 11.66 -4.68
C ASP A 45 -3.57 10.67 -5.14
N VAL A 46 -2.34 10.83 -4.68
CA VAL A 46 -1.27 9.86 -4.94
C VAL A 46 -1.60 8.50 -4.31
N GLY A 47 -2.15 8.48 -3.09
CA GLY A 47 -2.62 7.26 -2.45
C GLY A 47 -3.72 6.56 -3.27
N ILE A 48 -4.68 7.32 -3.78
CA ILE A 48 -5.75 6.85 -4.66
C ILE A 48 -5.18 6.18 -5.92
N VAL A 49 -4.30 6.88 -6.63
CA VAL A 49 -3.75 6.40 -7.91
C VAL A 49 -2.87 5.17 -7.71
N VAL A 50 -2.01 5.17 -6.69
CA VAL A 50 -1.16 4.01 -6.38
C VAL A 50 -2.01 2.81 -5.96
N GLY A 51 -3.06 3.03 -5.16
CA GLY A 51 -4.00 1.97 -4.78
C GLY A 51 -4.72 1.37 -6.00
N ALA A 52 -5.24 2.21 -6.89
CA ALA A 52 -5.89 1.75 -8.11
C ALA A 52 -4.95 0.97 -9.04
N ALA A 53 -3.68 1.41 -9.14
CA ALA A 53 -2.67 0.68 -9.92
C ALA A 53 -2.38 -0.71 -9.30
N VAL A 54 -2.29 -0.83 -7.98
CA VAL A 54 -2.13 -2.12 -7.30
C VAL A 54 -3.33 -3.03 -7.55
N ALA A 55 -4.56 -2.51 -7.48
CA ALA A 55 -5.75 -3.29 -7.79
C ALA A 55 -5.75 -3.83 -9.22
N ALA A 56 -5.27 -3.03 -10.19
CA ALA A 56 -5.17 -3.43 -11.59
C ALA A 56 -4.06 -4.48 -11.84
N LEU A 57 -3.01 -4.47 -11.02
CA LEU A 57 -1.87 -5.40 -11.13
C LEU A 57 -2.11 -6.74 -10.42
N ALA A 58 -3.05 -6.80 -9.48
CA ALA A 58 -3.29 -7.99 -8.67
C ALA A 58 -3.77 -9.16 -9.57
N PRO A 59 -3.01 -10.26 -9.69
CA PRO A 59 -3.43 -11.40 -10.48
C PRO A 59 -4.64 -12.10 -9.85
N ALA A 60 -5.50 -12.69 -10.68
CA ALA A 60 -6.66 -13.45 -10.19
C ALA A 60 -6.23 -14.63 -9.30
N THR A 61 -5.01 -15.11 -9.47
CA THR A 61 -4.38 -16.21 -8.72
C THR A 61 -3.41 -15.70 -7.64
N ALA A 62 -3.57 -14.46 -7.19
CA ALA A 62 -2.72 -13.90 -6.14
C ALA A 62 -2.78 -14.73 -4.85
N VAL A 63 -1.68 -14.77 -4.11
CA VAL A 63 -1.64 -15.31 -2.74
C VAL A 63 -2.63 -14.55 -1.84
N ARG A 64 -2.87 -13.28 -2.12
CA ARG A 64 -3.81 -12.35 -1.47
C ARG A 64 -3.34 -11.82 -0.12
N TYR A 65 -2.75 -12.65 0.71
CA TYR A 65 -2.36 -12.26 2.06
C TYR A 65 -0.87 -12.02 2.15
N GLY A 66 -0.49 -10.96 2.82
CA GLY A 66 0.88 -10.66 3.17
C GLY A 66 0.94 -9.89 4.47
N ASP A 67 1.97 -10.14 5.25
CA ASP A 67 2.22 -9.39 6.48
C ASP A 67 3.71 -9.25 6.76
N ARG A 68 4.08 -8.15 7.42
CA ARG A 68 5.46 -7.92 7.88
C ARG A 68 5.48 -7.05 9.11
N THR A 69 6.41 -7.38 9.99
CA THR A 69 6.80 -6.51 11.11
C THR A 69 8.20 -5.99 10.84
N ILE A 70 8.35 -4.68 10.74
CA ILE A 70 9.61 -4.02 10.36
C ILE A 70 10.08 -3.11 11.47
N PRO A 71 11.33 -3.32 11.95
CA PRO A 71 12.01 -2.37 12.82
C PRO A 71 12.67 -1.26 11.99
N MET A 72 12.64 -0.05 12.52
CA MET A 72 13.43 1.08 12.03
C MET A 72 13.81 1.97 13.21
N ASP A 73 15.05 1.94 13.60
CA ASP A 73 15.58 2.62 14.79
C ASP A 73 14.70 2.37 16.02
N ASP A 74 14.03 3.40 16.55
CA ASP A 74 13.13 3.29 17.70
C ASP A 74 11.73 2.75 17.33
N ALA A 75 11.40 2.66 16.03
CA ALA A 75 10.10 2.24 15.56
C ALA A 75 10.03 0.73 15.30
N LEU A 76 8.87 0.16 15.56
CA LEU A 76 8.49 -1.21 15.20
C LEU A 76 7.04 -1.18 14.75
N VAL A 77 6.80 -1.51 13.48
CA VAL A 77 5.46 -1.44 12.86
C VAL A 77 5.13 -2.76 12.20
N HIS A 78 3.91 -3.23 12.42
CA HIS A 78 3.34 -4.39 11.75
C HIS A 78 2.30 -3.93 10.71
N VAL A 79 2.35 -4.52 9.53
CA VAL A 79 1.36 -4.34 8.47
C VAL A 79 0.87 -5.69 8.02
N SER A 80 -0.45 -5.83 7.84
CA SER A 80 -1.09 -7.00 7.25
C SER A 80 -2.08 -6.56 6.17
N ILE A 81 -2.08 -7.24 5.02
CA ILE A 81 -2.91 -6.88 3.87
C ILE A 81 -3.58 -8.12 3.26
N ASP A 82 -4.84 -7.97 2.83
CA ASP A 82 -5.56 -8.87 1.94
C ASP A 82 -5.92 -8.12 0.65
N VAL A 83 -5.29 -8.47 -0.48
CA VAL A 83 -5.59 -7.86 -1.78
C VAL A 83 -6.74 -8.60 -2.47
N GLY A 84 -7.57 -7.84 -3.21
CA GLY A 84 -8.73 -8.40 -3.91
C GLY A 84 -9.93 -8.70 -3.00
N GLY A 85 -9.96 -8.10 -1.81
CA GLY A 85 -11.02 -8.19 -0.83
C GLY A 85 -11.95 -6.97 -0.84
N ARG A 86 -12.51 -6.69 0.32
CA ARG A 86 -13.31 -5.49 0.59
C ARG A 86 -12.38 -4.37 1.08
N PRO A 87 -12.58 -3.12 0.62
CA PRO A 87 -11.84 -1.98 1.14
C PRO A 87 -12.06 -1.84 2.65
N TYR A 88 -10.96 -1.82 3.39
CA TYR A 88 -10.99 -1.56 4.83
C TYR A 88 -9.61 -1.11 5.29
N TYR A 89 -9.56 -0.09 6.12
CA TYR A 89 -8.32 0.38 6.72
C TYR A 89 -8.45 0.48 8.23
N GLU A 90 -7.49 -0.09 8.94
CA GLU A 90 -7.32 0.03 10.40
C GLU A 90 -5.91 0.54 10.71
N GLY A 91 -5.83 1.73 11.35
CA GLY A 91 -4.63 2.41 11.84
C GLY A 91 -4.76 2.71 13.33
N PRO A 92 -4.28 3.85 13.83
CA PRO A 92 -3.71 4.97 13.06
C PRO A 92 -2.18 4.95 12.95
N LEU A 93 -1.68 5.73 11.96
CA LEU A 93 -0.31 6.23 11.98
C LEU A 93 -0.22 7.56 12.74
N PRO A 94 0.94 7.91 13.34
CA PRO A 94 1.10 9.16 14.10
C PRO A 94 1.17 10.42 13.21
N SER A 95 1.04 10.26 11.90
CA SER A 95 0.97 11.33 10.91
C SER A 95 -0.39 11.28 10.20
N GLY A 96 -1.26 12.26 10.44
CA GLY A 96 -2.59 12.31 9.84
C GLY A 96 -2.57 12.30 8.31
N LEU A 97 -1.57 12.92 7.67
CA LEU A 97 -1.40 12.91 6.21
C LEU A 97 -1.12 11.50 5.69
N TYR A 98 -0.20 10.78 6.33
CA TYR A 98 0.18 9.42 5.89
C TYR A 98 -0.81 8.35 6.37
N ASP A 99 -1.52 8.60 7.45
CA ASP A 99 -2.68 7.78 7.84
C ASP A 99 -3.79 7.87 6.77
N HIS A 100 -4.06 9.08 6.28
CA HIS A 100 -5.00 9.32 5.19
C HIS A 100 -4.52 8.69 3.87
N TRP A 101 -3.22 8.78 3.56
CA TRP A 101 -2.63 8.09 2.41
C TRP A 101 -2.89 6.58 2.47
N MET A 102 -2.65 5.94 3.63
CA MET A 102 -2.87 4.49 3.81
C MET A 102 -4.34 4.10 3.63
N ARG A 103 -5.26 4.93 4.12
CA ARG A 103 -6.71 4.75 3.92
C ARG A 103 -7.08 4.85 2.44
N SER A 104 -6.68 5.92 1.77
CA SER A 104 -6.97 6.15 0.35
C SER A 104 -6.39 5.05 -0.53
N PHE A 105 -5.17 4.61 -0.21
CA PHE A 105 -4.55 3.45 -0.84
C PHE A 105 -5.38 2.18 -0.65
N ALA A 106 -5.77 1.84 0.58
CA ALA A 106 -6.54 0.61 0.88
C ALA A 106 -7.89 0.60 0.16
N ASP A 107 -8.58 1.74 0.16
CA ASP A 107 -9.88 1.89 -0.48
C ASP A 107 -9.80 1.65 -2.00
N HIS A 108 -8.79 2.21 -2.67
CA HIS A 108 -8.63 2.10 -4.13
C HIS A 108 -7.87 0.84 -4.57
N ALA A 109 -7.01 0.29 -3.73
CA ALA A 109 -6.45 -1.04 -3.92
C ALA A 109 -7.51 -2.15 -3.71
N ARG A 110 -8.70 -1.80 -3.20
CA ARG A 110 -9.76 -2.74 -2.82
C ARG A 110 -9.21 -3.80 -1.86
N ALA A 111 -8.40 -3.34 -0.91
CA ALA A 111 -7.69 -4.19 0.02
C ALA A 111 -8.15 -3.95 1.46
N THR A 112 -8.12 -4.99 2.26
CA THR A 112 -8.16 -4.87 3.71
C THR A 112 -6.73 -4.63 4.19
N LEU A 113 -6.47 -3.51 4.85
CA LEU A 113 -5.15 -3.09 5.33
C LEU A 113 -5.20 -2.79 6.83
N HIS A 114 -4.41 -3.50 7.59
CA HIS A 114 -4.18 -3.22 9.01
C HIS A 114 -2.76 -2.72 9.22
N VAL A 115 -2.62 -1.60 9.91
CA VAL A 115 -1.33 -1.02 10.31
C VAL A 115 -1.32 -0.88 11.83
N ARG A 116 -0.38 -1.56 12.48
CA ARG A 116 -0.22 -1.49 13.93
C ARG A 116 1.16 -0.97 14.30
N VAL A 117 1.20 0.21 14.89
CA VAL A 117 2.41 0.75 15.52
C VAL A 117 2.60 0.05 16.86
N ILE A 118 3.60 -0.82 16.94
CA ILE A 118 3.93 -1.55 18.17
C ILE A 118 4.72 -0.65 19.12
N ARG A 119 5.65 0.16 18.54
CA ARG A 119 6.37 1.23 19.24
C ARG A 119 6.97 2.20 18.21
N GLY A 120 7.39 3.35 18.68
CA GLY A 120 8.09 4.40 17.93
C GLY A 120 7.73 5.77 18.50
N ARG A 121 8.70 6.65 18.58
CA ARG A 121 8.54 8.03 19.04
C ARG A 121 8.75 9.01 17.88
N ASP A 122 9.73 8.71 17.04
CA ASP A 122 9.98 9.51 15.84
C ASP A 122 8.94 9.16 14.77
N ARG A 123 8.20 10.19 14.37
CA ARG A 123 7.13 10.07 13.39
C ARG A 123 7.63 9.65 12.00
N HIS A 124 8.83 10.10 11.61
CA HIS A 124 9.50 9.71 10.37
C HIS A 124 9.78 8.21 10.38
N HIS A 125 10.41 7.70 11.44
CA HIS A 125 10.76 6.28 11.56
C HIS A 125 9.52 5.39 11.53
N VAL A 126 8.43 5.80 12.22
CA VAL A 126 7.18 5.04 12.22
C VAL A 126 6.55 4.98 10.82
N VAL A 127 6.46 6.12 10.12
CA VAL A 127 5.86 6.17 8.78
C VAL A 127 6.72 5.37 7.80
N GLU A 128 8.03 5.53 7.81
CA GLU A 128 8.91 4.79 6.90
C GLU A 128 8.89 3.28 7.19
N ALA A 129 8.88 2.86 8.46
CA ALA A 129 8.69 1.45 8.81
C ALA A 129 7.38 0.88 8.28
N ALA A 130 6.29 1.67 8.31
CA ALA A 130 5.00 1.28 7.77
C ALA A 130 5.05 1.10 6.24
N PHE A 131 5.70 2.00 5.49
CA PHE A 131 5.86 1.88 4.04
C PHE A 131 6.75 0.69 3.65
N LYS A 132 7.82 0.41 4.40
CA LYS A 132 8.64 -0.79 4.22
C LYS A 132 7.84 -2.06 4.46
N ALA A 133 7.07 -2.10 5.56
CA ALA A 133 6.23 -3.24 5.91
C ALA A 133 5.15 -3.47 4.85
N LEU A 134 4.47 -2.40 4.40
CA LEU A 134 3.48 -2.46 3.33
C LEU A 134 4.09 -2.99 2.03
N GLY A 135 5.27 -2.49 1.64
CA GLY A 135 5.96 -2.95 0.44
C GLY A 135 6.23 -4.46 0.47
N LEU A 136 6.81 -4.95 1.55
CA LEU A 136 7.07 -6.39 1.69
C LEU A 136 5.80 -7.23 1.76
N ALA A 137 4.77 -6.75 2.47
CA ALA A 137 3.49 -7.43 2.55
C ALA A 137 2.80 -7.50 1.17
N LEU A 138 2.86 -6.43 0.37
CA LEU A 138 2.35 -6.40 -1.00
C LEU A 138 3.11 -7.37 -1.90
N ARG A 139 4.44 -7.45 -1.79
CA ARG A 139 5.24 -8.39 -2.58
C ARG A 139 4.78 -9.82 -2.39
N ASP A 140 4.49 -10.20 -1.16
CA ASP A 140 4.01 -11.54 -0.85
C ASP A 140 2.54 -11.72 -1.30
N ALA A 141 1.68 -10.74 -1.03
CA ALA A 141 0.25 -10.81 -1.37
C ALA A 141 0.00 -10.87 -2.88
N LEU A 142 0.83 -10.18 -3.68
CA LEU A 142 0.72 -10.14 -5.15
C LEU A 142 1.42 -11.31 -5.85
N ALA A 143 2.13 -12.18 -5.13
CA ALA A 143 2.73 -13.37 -5.71
C ALA A 143 1.64 -14.30 -6.28
N GLU A 144 1.95 -14.98 -7.39
CA GLU A 144 1.03 -15.95 -7.97
C GLU A 144 1.07 -17.28 -7.19
N SER A 145 -0.10 -17.78 -6.81
CA SER A 145 -0.26 -19.06 -6.11
C SER A 145 -0.57 -20.25 -7.04
N GLY A 146 -0.78 -19.98 -8.32
CA GLY A 146 -1.16 -20.98 -9.32
C GLY A 146 -2.63 -21.41 -9.25
N ALA A 147 -3.40 -20.98 -8.25
CA ALA A 147 -4.81 -21.30 -8.09
C ALA A 147 -5.57 -20.12 -7.48
N VAL A 148 -6.87 -20.02 -7.75
CA VAL A 148 -7.75 -19.02 -7.12
C VAL A 148 -7.95 -19.38 -5.65
N PHE A 149 -7.41 -18.57 -4.74
CA PHE A 149 -7.56 -18.74 -3.30
C PHE A 149 -8.88 -18.18 -2.79
N SER A 150 -9.98 -18.90 -3.05
CA SER A 150 -11.31 -18.53 -2.56
C SER A 150 -12.18 -19.75 -2.36
N THR A 151 -12.78 -19.87 -1.18
CA THR A 151 -13.77 -20.92 -0.89
C THR A 151 -15.13 -20.65 -1.56
N LYS A 152 -15.35 -19.44 -2.08
CA LYS A 152 -16.58 -19.02 -2.75
C LYS A 152 -16.48 -19.02 -4.27
N GLY A 153 -15.30 -19.30 -4.83
CA GLY A 153 -15.04 -19.15 -6.26
C GLY A 153 -15.08 -17.68 -6.72
N SER A 154 -15.26 -17.46 -8.01
CA SER A 154 -15.45 -16.11 -8.58
C SER A 154 -16.91 -15.70 -8.50
N ALA A 155 -17.21 -14.52 -7.95
CA ALA A 155 -18.53 -13.92 -8.03
C ALA A 155 -18.58 -12.97 -9.23
N SER A 156 -19.55 -13.15 -10.14
CA SER A 156 -19.84 -12.21 -11.21
C SER A 156 -21.12 -11.46 -10.89
N VAL A 157 -21.08 -10.13 -10.97
CA VAL A 157 -22.28 -9.28 -10.90
C VAL A 157 -22.63 -8.87 -12.33
N ARG A 158 -23.81 -9.27 -12.81
CA ARG A 158 -24.37 -8.78 -14.06
C ARG A 158 -25.38 -7.68 -13.71
N VAL A 159 -25.11 -6.46 -14.12
CA VAL A 159 -26.07 -5.36 -14.05
C VAL A 159 -26.75 -5.30 -15.41
N GLU A 160 -28.07 -5.58 -15.45
CA GLU A 160 -28.87 -5.36 -16.65
C GLU A 160 -29.37 -3.90 -16.63
N PRO A 161 -29.36 -3.18 -17.78
CA PRO A 161 -29.79 -1.79 -17.86
C PRO A 161 -31.30 -1.62 -17.69
#